data_3be63b4d520dc33b5db634f94a665871
#
_entry.id   3be63b4d520dc33b5db634f94a665871
#
_cell.length_a   1.000
_cell.length_b   1.000
_cell.length_c   1.000
_cell.angle_alpha   90.00
_cell.angle_beta   90.00
_cell.angle_gamma   90.00
#
_symmetry.space_group_name_H-M   'P 1'
#
loop_
_entity.id
_entity.type
_entity.pdbx_description
1 polymer ?
#
loop_
_entity_poly.entity_id
_entity_poly.type
_entity_poly.pdbx_seq_one_letter_code
_entity_poly.pdbx_strand_id
1 'polypeptide(L)'
;IDVTGLGKAMGLTKLHAAPEAPVVQTTSQGVSAAKIAAVPGSTVSAPGEERALTISSSPSLPYRADDMEVTLAPGKGVEVKTHLAKGSTLIYTWKTKNSEKVNHDFHGEPVNAKENEFESFILEKEVSESRGTLIAPFTGVHGWYWKNKSAAPVTVVLRASGFYSDIYKK
;
A
#
# COMPACT_ATOMS: atom_id res chain seq x y z
N ILE A 1 -59.14 18.88 -8.66
CA ILE A 1 -57.76 19.44 -8.56
C ILE A 1 -56.89 18.54 -9.42
N ASP A 2 -56.52 19.07 -10.61
CA ASP A 2 -55.75 18.36 -11.62
C ASP A 2 -54.25 18.35 -11.23
N VAL A 3 -53.63 17.17 -11.05
CA VAL A 3 -52.24 16.96 -10.67
C VAL A 3 -51.35 16.55 -11.86
N THR A 4 -51.70 16.89 -13.08
CA THR A 4 -50.96 16.50 -14.28
C THR A 4 -49.86 17.48 -14.71
N GLY A 5 -49.54 18.51 -13.90
CA GLY A 5 -48.60 19.58 -14.24
C GLY A 5 -47.20 19.47 -13.72
N LEU A 6 -46.83 18.47 -12.89
CA LEU A 6 -45.56 18.46 -12.16
C LEU A 6 -44.45 17.58 -12.77
N GLY A 7 -44.62 17.07 -13.97
CA GLY A 7 -43.68 16.13 -14.61
C GLY A 7 -42.72 16.72 -15.65
N LYS A 8 -42.67 18.04 -15.85
CA LYS A 8 -41.94 18.63 -16.99
C LYS A 8 -40.80 19.58 -16.64
N ALA A 9 -40.33 19.64 -15.39
CA ALA A 9 -39.28 20.56 -14.97
C ALA A 9 -38.01 19.91 -14.39
N MET A 10 -37.81 18.59 -14.52
CA MET A 10 -36.54 17.96 -14.23
C MET A 10 -36.00 17.32 -15.52
N GLY A 11 -35.11 18.04 -16.19
CA GLY A 11 -34.33 17.52 -17.31
C GLY A 11 -33.40 16.40 -16.84
N LEU A 12 -33.88 15.16 -16.87
CA LEU A 12 -33.03 13.98 -16.77
C LEU A 12 -32.21 13.89 -18.05
N THR A 13 -31.00 14.42 -18.03
CA THR A 13 -29.98 14.15 -19.03
C THR A 13 -29.72 12.65 -19.06
N LYS A 14 -30.08 12.03 -20.17
CA LYS A 14 -29.82 10.63 -20.51
C LYS A 14 -28.32 10.38 -20.31
N LEU A 15 -27.97 9.54 -19.31
CA LEU A 15 -26.60 9.03 -19.16
C LEU A 15 -26.19 8.36 -20.46
N HIS A 16 -25.20 8.90 -21.13
CA HIS A 16 -24.51 8.23 -22.23
C HIS A 16 -23.82 6.98 -21.64
N ALA A 17 -24.18 5.81 -22.13
CA ALA A 17 -23.46 4.59 -21.87
C ALA A 17 -22.03 4.75 -22.39
N ALA A 18 -21.04 4.43 -21.58
CA ALA A 18 -19.64 4.36 -22.00
C ALA A 18 -19.50 3.36 -23.16
N PRO A 19 -18.66 3.63 -24.17
CA PRO A 19 -18.43 2.68 -25.25
C PRO A 19 -17.82 1.40 -24.69
N GLU A 20 -18.43 0.26 -25.02
CA GLU A 20 -17.88 -1.07 -24.74
C GLU A 20 -16.51 -1.21 -25.42
N ALA A 21 -15.51 -1.65 -24.65
CA ALA A 21 -14.21 -2.00 -25.18
C ALA A 21 -14.35 -3.19 -26.16
N PRO A 22 -13.59 -3.22 -27.28
CA PRO A 22 -13.70 -4.31 -28.24
C PRO A 22 -13.26 -5.64 -27.61
N VAL A 23 -14.14 -6.63 -27.67
CA VAL A 23 -13.83 -8.01 -27.31
C VAL A 23 -12.86 -8.55 -28.35
N VAL A 24 -11.60 -8.73 -27.97
CA VAL A 24 -10.62 -9.43 -28.80
C VAL A 24 -10.91 -10.91 -28.71
N GLN A 25 -11.51 -11.46 -29.76
CA GLN A 25 -11.61 -12.90 -29.95
C GLN A 25 -10.24 -13.43 -30.38
N THR A 26 -9.53 -14.09 -29.48
CA THR A 26 -8.34 -14.88 -29.81
C THR A 26 -8.77 -16.18 -30.48
N THR A 27 -8.69 -16.23 -31.79
CA THR A 27 -8.72 -17.50 -32.54
C THR A 27 -7.39 -18.22 -32.33
N SER A 28 -7.43 -19.36 -31.66
CA SER A 28 -6.29 -20.29 -31.57
C SER A 28 -6.02 -20.91 -32.93
N GLN A 29 -5.09 -20.36 -33.70
CA GLN A 29 -4.47 -21.08 -34.81
C GLN A 29 -3.23 -21.79 -34.28
N GLY A 30 -3.22 -23.10 -34.41
CA GLY A 30 -2.10 -23.96 -34.05
C GLY A 30 -0.82 -23.59 -34.81
N VAL A 31 0.19 -23.14 -34.09
CA VAL A 31 1.54 -22.97 -34.60
C VAL A 31 2.29 -24.29 -34.46
N SER A 32 2.65 -24.87 -35.61
CA SER A 32 3.53 -26.03 -35.74
C SER A 32 4.85 -25.79 -35.00
N ALA A 33 5.26 -26.78 -34.19
CA ALA A 33 6.50 -26.75 -33.44
C ALA A 33 7.72 -26.62 -34.36
N ALA A 34 8.31 -25.44 -34.40
CA ALA A 34 9.64 -25.26 -35.02
C ALA A 34 10.69 -25.74 -34.00
N LYS A 35 11.50 -26.72 -34.46
CA LYS A 35 12.60 -27.33 -33.74
C LYS A 35 13.71 -26.28 -33.53
N ILE A 36 13.80 -25.74 -32.29
CA ILE A 36 14.88 -24.82 -31.91
C ILE A 36 16.09 -25.66 -31.49
N ALA A 37 17.22 -25.47 -32.18
CA ALA A 37 18.48 -26.10 -31.84
C ALA A 37 18.95 -25.61 -30.47
N ALA A 38 19.32 -26.56 -29.59
CA ALA A 38 19.82 -26.28 -28.25
C ALA A 38 21.15 -25.54 -28.30
N VAL A 39 21.22 -24.35 -27.67
CA VAL A 39 22.46 -23.66 -27.33
C VAL A 39 22.95 -24.24 -26.00
N PRO A 40 24.19 -24.76 -25.88
CA PRO A 40 24.70 -25.31 -24.64
C PRO A 40 24.97 -24.14 -23.63
N GLY A 41 24.30 -24.13 -22.49
CA GLY A 41 24.58 -23.22 -21.40
C GLY A 41 23.39 -22.45 -20.83
N SER A 42 22.20 -22.57 -21.40
CA SER A 42 21.00 -21.98 -20.78
C SER A 42 20.22 -23.08 -20.06
N THR A 43 20.20 -23.04 -18.74
CA THR A 43 19.21 -23.77 -17.95
C THR A 43 17.85 -23.13 -18.19
N VAL A 44 17.12 -23.64 -19.18
CA VAL A 44 15.71 -23.32 -19.35
C VAL A 44 14.99 -24.03 -18.20
N SER A 45 14.47 -23.28 -17.26
CA SER A 45 13.54 -23.80 -16.26
C SER A 45 12.42 -24.54 -16.99
N ALA A 46 12.11 -25.76 -16.52
CA ALA A 46 11.10 -26.60 -17.11
C ALA A 46 9.76 -25.86 -17.25
N PRO A 47 9.00 -26.02 -18.35
CA PRO A 47 7.65 -25.52 -18.45
C PRO A 47 6.77 -26.36 -17.52
N GLY A 48 6.40 -25.78 -16.36
CA GLY A 48 5.56 -26.49 -15.41
C GLY A 48 5.65 -26.01 -13.96
N GLU A 49 6.46 -25.02 -13.61
CA GLU A 49 6.26 -24.33 -12.33
C GLU A 49 5.04 -23.42 -12.47
N GLU A 50 3.89 -23.99 -12.14
CA GLU A 50 2.68 -23.25 -11.87
C GLU A 50 3.05 -22.20 -10.81
N ARG A 51 3.13 -20.92 -11.21
CA ARG A 51 3.35 -19.82 -10.27
C ARG A 51 2.19 -19.86 -9.31
N ALA A 52 2.43 -20.42 -8.14
CA ALA A 52 1.45 -20.41 -7.07
C ALA A 52 0.96 -18.97 -6.90
N LEU A 53 -0.35 -18.76 -7.08
CA LEU A 53 -0.97 -17.50 -6.75
C LEU A 53 -0.73 -17.25 -5.26
N THR A 54 0.18 -16.33 -4.97
CA THR A 54 0.46 -15.97 -3.58
C THR A 54 -0.65 -15.05 -3.11
N ILE A 55 -1.64 -15.64 -2.44
CA ILE A 55 -2.62 -14.86 -1.69
C ILE A 55 -1.94 -14.48 -0.37
N SER A 56 -1.74 -13.17 -0.17
CA SER A 56 -1.30 -12.69 1.13
C SER A 56 -2.48 -12.76 2.11
N SER A 57 -2.43 -13.71 3.01
CA SER A 57 -3.35 -13.83 4.13
C SER A 57 -2.56 -14.09 5.39
N SER A 58 -3.00 -13.52 6.50
CA SER A 58 -2.43 -13.81 7.82
C SER A 58 -3.55 -14.33 8.72
N PRO A 59 -3.78 -15.64 8.77
CA PRO A 59 -4.85 -16.21 9.60
C PRO A 59 -4.65 -15.95 11.09
N SER A 60 -3.44 -15.58 11.51
CA SER A 60 -3.12 -15.25 12.90
C SER A 60 -3.38 -13.79 13.27
N LEU A 61 -3.58 -12.89 12.29
CA LEU A 61 -3.81 -11.47 12.51
C LEU A 61 -5.09 -11.00 11.81
N PRO A 62 -5.89 -10.14 12.46
CA PRO A 62 -7.09 -9.58 11.83
C PRO A 62 -6.72 -8.62 10.71
N TYR A 63 -7.60 -8.51 9.71
CA TYR A 63 -7.56 -7.37 8.79
C TYR A 63 -8.02 -6.11 9.52
N ARG A 64 -7.28 -5.02 9.34
CA ARG A 64 -7.56 -3.71 9.93
C ARG A 64 -7.45 -2.62 8.87
N ALA A 65 -8.16 -1.53 9.13
CA ALA A 65 -8.00 -0.26 8.43
C ALA A 65 -8.13 0.85 9.48
N ASP A 66 -7.08 1.63 9.64
CA ASP A 66 -6.98 2.67 10.66
C ASP A 66 -6.55 4.00 10.04
N ASP A 67 -7.12 5.08 10.53
CA ASP A 67 -6.71 6.47 10.25
C ASP A 67 -6.18 7.09 11.54
N MET A 68 -5.03 7.76 11.45
CA MET A 68 -4.41 8.47 12.58
C MET A 68 -3.97 9.87 12.19
N GLU A 69 -4.16 10.82 13.10
CA GLU A 69 -3.54 12.13 13.01
C GLU A 69 -2.50 12.31 14.12
N VAL A 70 -1.31 12.73 13.73
CA VAL A 70 -0.19 12.93 14.67
C VAL A 70 0.40 14.30 14.45
N THR A 71 0.40 15.13 15.50
CA THR A 71 1.02 16.46 15.46
C THR A 71 2.42 16.41 16.07
N LEU A 72 3.39 16.86 15.29
CA LEU A 72 4.77 17.01 15.67
C LEU A 72 5.07 18.47 16.05
N ALA A 73 5.47 18.70 17.29
CA ALA A 73 5.93 20.02 17.71
C ALA A 73 7.21 20.43 16.94
N PRO A 74 7.54 21.72 16.89
CA PRO A 74 8.79 22.20 16.28
C PRO A 74 10.02 21.44 16.78
N GLY A 75 10.85 20.96 15.86
CA GLY A 75 12.08 20.24 16.19
C GLY A 75 11.87 18.85 16.81
N LYS A 76 10.65 18.31 16.91
CA LYS A 76 10.36 17.00 17.53
C LYS A 76 10.15 15.91 16.50
N GLY A 77 10.38 14.66 16.91
CA GLY A 77 10.02 13.45 16.19
C GLY A 77 8.88 12.72 16.87
N VAL A 78 8.17 11.91 16.13
CA VAL A 78 7.13 11.01 16.63
C VAL A 78 7.19 9.70 15.86
N GLU A 79 7.00 8.60 16.57
CA GLU A 79 6.83 7.27 15.98
C GLU A 79 5.38 6.80 16.07
N VAL A 80 4.93 6.12 15.02
CA VAL A 80 3.72 5.29 15.02
C VAL A 80 4.12 3.88 14.63
N LYS A 81 3.71 2.93 15.43
CA LYS A 81 4.13 1.52 15.33
C LYS A 81 2.93 0.59 15.18
N THR A 82 3.17 -0.57 14.61
CA THR A 82 2.22 -1.68 14.45
C THR A 82 2.96 -3.01 14.58
N HIS A 83 2.29 -4.05 15.11
CA HIS A 83 2.85 -5.40 15.16
C HIS A 83 2.40 -6.21 13.96
N LEU A 84 3.37 -6.73 13.22
CA LEU A 84 3.17 -7.57 12.04
C LEU A 84 3.79 -8.96 12.25
N ALA A 85 3.14 -9.98 11.76
CA ALA A 85 3.74 -11.29 11.57
C ALA A 85 4.53 -11.32 10.24
N LYS A 86 5.60 -12.10 10.16
CA LYS A 86 6.32 -12.32 8.90
C LYS A 86 5.36 -12.72 7.78
N GLY A 87 5.47 -12.07 6.62
CA GLY A 87 4.61 -12.30 5.46
C GLY A 87 3.28 -11.54 5.48
N SER A 88 2.92 -10.87 6.59
CA SER A 88 1.74 -10.01 6.64
C SER A 88 1.90 -8.81 5.71
N THR A 89 0.79 -8.40 5.10
CA THR A 89 0.75 -7.26 4.20
C THR A 89 0.23 -6.03 4.92
N LEU A 90 0.92 -4.91 4.76
CA LEU A 90 0.54 -3.59 5.22
C LEU A 90 0.57 -2.62 4.03
N ILE A 91 -0.52 -1.91 3.81
CA ILE A 91 -0.64 -0.87 2.79
C ILE A 91 -0.82 0.45 3.53
N TYR A 92 -0.10 1.49 3.13
CA TYR A 92 -0.21 2.78 3.79
C TYR A 92 -0.13 3.96 2.82
N THR A 93 -0.65 5.06 3.28
CA THR A 93 -0.40 6.39 2.76
C THR A 93 -0.39 7.38 3.92
N TRP A 94 0.53 8.32 3.89
CA TRP A 94 0.49 9.45 4.80
C TRP A 94 0.79 10.75 4.05
N LYS A 95 0.29 11.86 4.60
CA LYS A 95 0.59 13.21 4.13
C LYS A 95 0.55 14.20 5.28
N THR A 96 1.27 15.31 5.16
CA THR A 96 1.10 16.46 6.02
C THR A 96 -0.12 17.29 5.60
N LYS A 97 -0.79 17.96 6.56
CA LYS A 97 -2.05 18.68 6.27
C LYS A 97 -1.88 19.83 5.27
N ASN A 98 -0.78 20.58 5.37
CA ASN A 98 -0.53 21.78 4.56
C ASN A 98 0.72 21.63 3.69
N SER A 99 1.08 20.41 3.32
CA SER A 99 2.27 20.08 2.51
C SER A 99 3.60 20.49 3.15
N GLU A 100 3.63 20.66 4.49
CA GLU A 100 4.87 20.89 5.23
C GLU A 100 5.83 19.71 5.04
N LYS A 101 7.13 20.00 5.12
CA LYS A 101 8.18 19.00 4.92
C LYS A 101 8.62 18.38 6.25
N VAL A 102 8.77 17.05 6.24
CA VAL A 102 9.30 16.26 7.35
C VAL A 102 10.38 15.31 6.84
N ASN A 103 11.28 14.89 7.72
CA ASN A 103 12.08 13.70 7.44
C ASN A 103 11.28 12.47 7.87
N HIS A 104 11.35 11.42 7.08
CA HIS A 104 10.60 10.19 7.25
C HIS A 104 11.53 8.98 7.23
N ASP A 105 11.30 8.06 8.17
CA ASP A 105 11.90 6.73 8.20
C ASP A 105 10.81 5.70 8.45
N PHE A 106 10.62 4.79 7.48
CA PHE A 106 9.77 3.62 7.64
C PHE A 106 10.66 2.42 7.91
N HIS A 107 10.55 1.85 9.11
CA HIS A 107 11.48 0.83 9.59
C HIS A 107 10.77 -0.26 10.39
N GLY A 108 11.48 -1.35 10.65
CA GLY A 108 11.01 -2.47 11.45
C GLY A 108 12.06 -2.94 12.46
N GLU A 109 11.57 -3.45 13.59
CA GLU A 109 12.32 -4.03 14.70
C GLU A 109 11.89 -5.48 14.87
N PRO A 110 12.76 -6.50 14.64
CA PRO A 110 12.43 -7.90 14.87
C PRO A 110 12.04 -8.17 16.34
N VAL A 111 11.26 -9.22 16.57
CA VAL A 111 11.07 -9.73 17.94
C VAL A 111 12.45 -10.11 18.50
N ASN A 112 12.76 -9.64 19.70
CA ASN A 112 14.07 -9.80 20.36
C ASN A 112 15.22 -8.96 19.74
N ALA A 113 14.91 -7.90 18.99
CA ALA A 113 15.91 -6.93 18.57
C ALA A 113 16.66 -6.36 19.79
N LYS A 114 17.98 -6.17 19.65
CA LYS A 114 18.76 -5.45 20.63
C LYS A 114 18.38 -3.97 20.60
N GLU A 115 18.77 -3.25 21.64
CA GLU A 115 18.61 -1.80 21.66
C GLU A 115 19.22 -1.16 20.40
N ASN A 116 18.44 -0.33 19.70
CA ASN A 116 18.79 0.32 18.43
C ASN A 116 19.03 -0.63 17.24
N GLU A 117 18.59 -1.88 17.32
CA GLU A 117 18.61 -2.81 16.19
C GLU A 117 17.29 -2.71 15.41
N PHE A 118 17.33 -2.08 14.24
CA PHE A 118 16.19 -1.92 13.35
C PHE A 118 16.65 -1.94 11.87
N GLU A 119 15.73 -2.21 10.97
CA GLU A 119 15.95 -2.17 9.53
C GLU A 119 15.09 -1.07 8.92
N SER A 120 15.74 -0.05 8.31
CA SER A 120 15.05 1.00 7.55
C SER A 120 14.71 0.51 6.15
N PHE A 121 13.43 0.57 5.78
CA PHE A 121 12.93 0.22 4.46
C PHE A 121 12.88 1.44 3.54
N ILE A 122 12.50 2.59 4.10
CA ILE A 122 12.41 3.87 3.39
C ILE A 122 12.97 4.96 4.30
N LEU A 123 13.96 5.70 3.80
CA LEU A 123 14.54 6.86 4.47
C LEU A 123 14.50 8.07 3.54
N GLU A 124 13.62 9.02 3.83
CA GLU A 124 13.37 10.20 3.00
C GLU A 124 13.55 11.49 3.81
N LYS A 125 14.02 12.54 3.12
CA LYS A 125 14.18 13.87 3.72
C LYS A 125 13.36 14.88 2.95
N GLU A 126 12.81 15.87 3.70
CA GLU A 126 12.10 17.01 3.11
C GLU A 126 10.92 16.57 2.22
N VAL A 127 10.15 15.55 2.68
CA VAL A 127 8.95 15.05 1.99
C VAL A 127 7.69 15.45 2.74
N SER A 128 6.57 15.60 2.02
CA SER A 128 5.27 15.95 2.60
C SER A 128 4.25 14.82 2.52
N GLU A 129 4.58 13.74 1.82
CA GLU A 129 3.75 12.54 1.69
C GLU A 129 4.62 11.33 1.34
N SER A 130 4.12 10.14 1.64
CA SER A 130 4.65 8.88 1.15
C SER A 130 3.54 7.82 1.14
N ARG A 131 3.74 6.78 0.35
CA ARG A 131 2.81 5.65 0.21
C ARG A 131 3.56 4.40 -0.17
N GLY A 132 3.06 3.27 0.28
CA GLY A 132 3.71 2.01 -0.02
C GLY A 132 2.94 0.78 0.43
N THR A 133 3.50 -0.35 0.09
CA THR A 133 3.06 -1.67 0.54
C THR A 133 4.27 -2.39 1.12
N LEU A 134 4.13 -2.89 2.34
CA LEU A 134 5.11 -3.76 2.98
C LEU A 134 4.56 -5.18 3.04
N ILE A 135 5.38 -6.14 2.63
CA ILE A 135 5.24 -7.54 3.05
C ILE A 135 6.28 -7.72 4.16
N ALA A 136 5.83 -7.92 5.39
CA ALA A 136 6.70 -7.93 6.56
C ALA A 136 7.82 -8.98 6.42
N PRO A 137 9.11 -8.60 6.41
CA PRO A 137 10.22 -9.53 6.22
C PRO A 137 10.44 -10.42 7.46
N PHE A 138 9.97 -9.96 8.62
CA PHE A 138 10.05 -10.66 9.90
C PHE A 138 8.84 -10.35 10.77
N THR A 139 8.61 -11.19 11.78
CA THR A 139 7.67 -10.89 12.86
C THR A 139 8.29 -9.86 13.80
N GLY A 140 7.55 -8.79 14.10
CA GLY A 140 8.05 -7.72 14.93
C GLY A 140 7.22 -6.44 14.85
N VAL A 141 7.82 -5.36 15.31
CA VAL A 141 7.24 -4.03 15.28
C VAL A 141 7.68 -3.32 14.00
N HIS A 142 6.73 -2.75 13.28
CA HIS A 142 7.02 -1.97 12.06
C HIS A 142 6.32 -0.63 12.16
N GLY A 143 6.85 0.40 11.51
CA GLY A 143 6.17 1.68 11.56
C GLY A 143 6.97 2.86 11.04
N TRP A 144 6.43 4.01 11.31
CA TRP A 144 6.85 5.28 10.76
C TRP A 144 7.45 6.14 11.85
N TYR A 145 8.57 6.76 11.55
CA TYR A 145 9.13 7.87 12.28
C TYR A 145 9.09 9.12 11.41
N TRP A 146 8.54 10.21 11.94
CA TRP A 146 8.60 11.51 11.31
C TRP A 146 9.34 12.50 12.20
N LYS A 147 10.18 13.32 11.61
CA LYS A 147 10.92 14.40 12.26
C LYS A 147 10.52 15.74 11.65
N ASN A 148 9.91 16.59 12.45
CA ASN A 148 9.65 17.96 12.10
C ASN A 148 10.92 18.80 12.34
N LYS A 149 11.48 19.41 11.30
CA LYS A 149 12.63 20.32 11.39
C LYS A 149 12.24 21.79 11.28
N SER A 150 10.98 22.08 11.08
CA SER A 150 10.48 23.45 10.97
C SER A 150 10.28 24.12 12.33
N ALA A 151 10.05 25.42 12.32
CA ALA A 151 9.76 26.21 13.51
C ALA A 151 8.26 26.20 13.92
N ALA A 152 7.40 25.56 13.11
CA ALA A 152 5.96 25.45 13.35
C ALA A 152 5.53 23.99 13.58
N PRO A 153 4.41 23.72 14.28
CA PRO A 153 3.87 22.37 14.38
C PRO A 153 3.47 21.83 13.01
N VAL A 154 3.69 20.53 12.77
CA VAL A 154 3.29 19.82 11.55
C VAL A 154 2.38 18.66 11.92
N THR A 155 1.24 18.53 11.24
CA THR A 155 0.31 17.41 11.45
C THR A 155 0.42 16.44 10.27
N VAL A 156 0.74 15.20 10.59
CA VAL A 156 0.72 14.05 9.66
C VAL A 156 -0.61 13.34 9.77
N VAL A 157 -1.22 13.04 8.64
CA VAL A 157 -2.40 12.17 8.51
C VAL A 157 -1.95 10.87 7.90
N LEU A 158 -2.01 9.79 8.67
CA LEU A 158 -1.66 8.42 8.27
C LEU A 158 -2.94 7.62 8.04
N ARG A 159 -2.97 6.86 6.97
CA ARG A 159 -3.92 5.79 6.69
C ARG A 159 -3.16 4.50 6.51
N ALA A 160 -3.58 3.46 7.21
CA ALA A 160 -2.97 2.14 7.12
C ALA A 160 -4.06 1.07 7.01
N SER A 161 -3.81 0.05 6.19
CA SER A 161 -4.69 -1.12 6.07
C SER A 161 -3.87 -2.38 5.83
N GLY A 162 -4.35 -3.52 6.32
CA GLY A 162 -3.65 -4.78 6.17
C GLY A 162 -3.88 -5.74 7.34
N PHE A 163 -2.95 -6.65 7.56
CA PHE A 163 -3.03 -7.68 8.59
C PHE A 163 -2.06 -7.37 9.72
N TYR A 164 -2.54 -6.69 10.77
CA TYR A 164 -1.75 -6.30 11.94
C TYR A 164 -2.62 -6.31 13.21
N SER A 165 -1.98 -6.48 14.37
CA SER A 165 -2.72 -6.61 15.63
C SER A 165 -3.17 -5.27 16.20
N ASP A 166 -2.38 -4.22 16.01
CA ASP A 166 -2.60 -2.89 16.60
C ASP A 166 -1.94 -1.78 15.77
N ILE A 167 -2.24 -0.54 16.10
CA ILE A 167 -1.50 0.64 15.66
C ILE A 167 -1.50 1.65 16.80
N TYR A 168 -0.33 2.20 17.15
CA TYR A 168 -0.17 3.07 18.29
C TYR A 168 0.94 4.11 18.10
N LYS A 169 0.81 5.22 18.80
CA LYS A 169 1.86 6.23 18.92
C LYS A 169 2.81 5.85 20.07
N LYS A 170 4.11 5.85 19.79
CA LYS A 170 5.18 5.61 20.77
C LYS A 170 5.71 6.93 21.32
#